data_4024fdee757433dbd78666a34da0514d
#
_entry.id   4024fdee757433dbd78666a34da0514d
#
_cell.length_a   1.000
_cell.length_b   1.000
_cell.length_c   1.000
_cell.angle_alpha   90.00
_cell.angle_beta   90.00
_cell.angle_gamma   90.00
#
_symmetry.space_group_name_H-M   'P 1'
#
loop_
_entity.id
_entity.type
_entity.pdbx_description
1 polymer ?
#
loop_
_entity_poly.entity_id
_entity_poly.type
_entity_poly.pdbx_seq_one_letter_code
_entity_poly.pdbx_strand_id
1 'polypeptide(L)'
;SFPTRRSSDLSIPGKGVSIISTPHSLGVSLDKIESFKQFTNRTHLEMSTKVLSFSEEVMTEELTKKLPFQVGETIYRIVRLRMQKNDPIVVDENYFLKDVVQSLSTEIAEDSIYEYLEKTLNIHVSTSKRVITVELLTKEDKELLHSHSYDTAVIIRNTAYTQLGKLFEYTISKHRPDKYVFTEVVVH
;
A
#
# COMPACT_ATOMS: atom_id res chain seq x y z
N SER A 1 25.30 26.51 4.42
CA SER A 1 24.42 25.33 4.71
C SER A 1 24.19 24.58 3.43
N PHE A 2 24.65 23.33 3.36
CA PHE A 2 24.41 22.47 2.22
C PHE A 2 22.96 22.02 2.22
N PRO A 3 22.24 22.02 1.07
CA PRO A 3 20.88 21.51 1.00
C PRO A 3 20.88 20.00 1.28
N THR A 4 19.98 19.57 2.11
CA THR A 4 19.74 18.15 2.40
C THR A 4 19.36 17.43 1.09
N ARG A 5 20.13 16.44 0.67
CA ARG A 5 19.87 15.61 -0.51
C ARG A 5 18.50 14.93 -0.36
N ARG A 6 17.61 15.16 -1.31
CA ARG A 6 16.35 14.42 -1.43
C ARG A 6 16.61 13.13 -2.22
N SER A 7 15.87 12.06 -1.93
CA SER A 7 15.98 10.76 -2.62
C SER A 7 15.62 10.81 -4.12
N SER A 8 15.06 11.94 -4.57
CA SER A 8 14.75 12.22 -5.98
C SER A 8 15.88 12.92 -6.75
N ASP A 9 17.02 13.21 -6.07
CA ASP A 9 18.11 13.95 -6.66
C ASP A 9 19.17 13.00 -7.20
N LEU A 10 19.41 13.02 -8.50
CA LEU A 10 20.50 12.29 -9.15
C LEU A 10 21.69 13.21 -9.31
N SER A 11 22.79 12.94 -8.58
CA SER A 11 24.03 13.69 -8.70
C SER A 11 25.05 12.91 -9.53
N ILE A 12 25.43 13.46 -10.67
CA ILE A 12 26.52 12.92 -11.49
C ILE A 12 27.72 13.86 -11.32
N PRO A 13 28.91 13.34 -10.89
CA PRO A 13 30.10 14.18 -10.75
C PRO A 13 30.39 14.95 -12.04
N GLY A 14 30.48 16.29 -11.95
CA GLY A 14 30.75 17.18 -13.07
C GLY A 14 29.54 17.58 -13.94
N LYS A 15 28.31 17.08 -13.65
CA LYS A 15 27.09 17.42 -14.42
C LYS A 15 25.95 18.04 -13.60
N GLY A 16 26.17 18.26 -12.28
CA GLY A 16 25.16 18.84 -11.40
C GLY A 16 24.13 17.82 -10.88
N VAL A 17 23.06 18.33 -10.28
CA VAL A 17 21.94 17.53 -9.73
C VAL A 17 20.76 17.61 -10.68
N SER A 18 20.29 16.49 -11.18
CA SER A 18 19.02 16.39 -11.92
C SER A 18 17.92 15.93 -10.96
N ILE A 19 16.82 16.69 -10.90
CA ILE A 19 15.62 16.29 -10.17
C ILE A 19 14.81 15.38 -11.09
N ILE A 20 14.70 14.10 -10.72
CA ILE A 20 13.85 13.16 -11.43
C ILE A 20 12.50 13.14 -10.69
N SER A 21 11.57 13.98 -11.11
CA SER A 21 10.19 13.93 -10.66
C SER A 21 9.27 13.78 -11.87
N THR A 22 8.41 12.77 -11.85
CA THR A 22 7.27 12.67 -12.75
C THR A 22 6.06 13.31 -12.07
N PRO A 23 5.57 14.47 -12.55
CA PRO A 23 4.38 15.08 -12.00
C PRO A 23 3.16 14.18 -12.26
N HIS A 24 2.28 14.05 -11.25
CA HIS A 24 0.94 13.44 -11.34
C HIS A 24 0.80 11.92 -11.32
N SER A 25 1.86 11.15 -11.05
CA SER A 25 1.75 9.71 -10.87
C SER A 25 2.09 9.27 -9.44
N LEU A 26 1.47 8.19 -8.97
CA LEU A 26 1.81 7.53 -7.72
C LEU A 26 3.16 6.81 -7.92
N GLY A 27 4.27 7.53 -7.74
CA GLY A 27 5.60 6.92 -7.72
C GLY A 27 5.74 6.03 -6.48
N VAL A 28 5.58 4.72 -6.63
CA VAL A 28 5.82 3.77 -5.55
C VAL A 28 7.31 3.51 -5.45
N SER A 29 7.92 3.89 -4.33
CA SER A 29 9.29 3.50 -3.98
C SER A 29 9.27 2.09 -3.42
N LEU A 30 10.10 1.19 -3.94
CA LEU A 30 10.24 -0.18 -3.44
C LEU A 30 11.32 -0.31 -2.38
N ASP A 31 12.16 0.69 -2.22
CA ASP A 31 13.28 0.70 -1.28
C ASP A 31 12.88 1.02 0.18
N LYS A 32 11.63 1.45 0.40
CA LYS A 32 11.12 1.82 1.72
C LYS A 32 9.73 1.25 1.98
N ILE A 33 9.49 0.93 3.25
CA ILE A 33 8.16 0.66 3.76
C ILE A 33 7.57 2.02 4.13
N GLU A 34 6.77 2.58 3.22
CA GLU A 34 6.12 3.88 3.39
C GLU A 34 4.62 3.69 3.49
N SER A 35 3.99 4.25 4.52
CA SER A 35 2.53 4.27 4.60
C SER A 35 1.93 5.23 3.56
N PHE A 36 0.67 5.01 3.18
CA PHE A 36 -0.05 5.90 2.28
C PHE A 36 -0.10 7.35 2.80
N LYS A 37 -0.25 7.53 4.12
CA LYS A 37 -0.23 8.85 4.78
C LYS A 37 1.15 9.51 4.68
N GLN A 38 2.24 8.76 4.89
CA GLN A 38 3.61 9.26 4.71
C GLN A 38 3.86 9.67 3.26
N PHE A 39 3.42 8.83 2.30
CA PHE A 39 3.47 9.15 0.87
C PHE A 39 2.72 10.46 0.56
N THR A 40 1.49 10.61 1.05
CA THR A 40 0.67 11.81 0.86
C THR A 40 1.35 13.06 1.42
N ASN A 41 1.88 12.97 2.64
CA ASN A 41 2.58 14.09 3.29
C ASN A 41 3.84 14.50 2.52
N ARG A 42 4.58 13.53 1.99
CA ARG A 42 5.81 13.79 1.21
C ARG A 42 5.52 14.39 -0.17
N THR A 43 4.46 13.95 -0.81
CA THR A 43 4.13 14.36 -2.19
C THR A 43 3.24 15.59 -2.25
N HIS A 44 2.64 15.99 -1.13
CA HIS A 44 1.65 17.06 -1.03
C HIS A 44 0.43 16.86 -1.96
N LEU A 45 0.14 15.60 -2.32
CA LEU A 45 -1.04 15.26 -3.11
C LEU A 45 -2.27 15.26 -2.20
N GLU A 46 -3.37 15.78 -2.72
CA GLU A 46 -4.67 15.73 -2.03
C GLU A 46 -5.25 14.32 -2.17
N MET A 47 -5.02 13.52 -1.14
CA MET A 47 -5.40 12.11 -1.10
C MET A 47 -6.34 11.86 0.06
N SER A 48 -7.29 10.95 -0.12
CA SER A 48 -8.20 10.50 0.93
C SER A 48 -8.41 8.98 0.89
N THR A 49 -8.88 8.45 2.01
CA THR A 49 -9.20 7.03 2.16
C THR A 49 -10.63 6.89 2.63
N LYS A 50 -11.37 5.99 2.01
CA LYS A 50 -12.71 5.57 2.43
C LYS A 50 -12.70 4.08 2.69
N VAL A 51 -13.17 3.64 3.87
CA VAL A 51 -13.43 2.23 4.17
C VAL A 51 -14.75 1.83 3.53
N LEU A 52 -14.72 0.83 2.67
CA LEU A 52 -15.91 0.26 2.01
C LEU A 52 -16.50 -0.90 2.83
N SER A 53 -15.64 -1.70 3.45
CA SER A 53 -16.04 -2.77 4.35
C SER A 53 -14.98 -3.05 5.40
N PHE A 54 -15.41 -3.49 6.57
CA PHE A 54 -14.59 -3.93 7.67
C PHE A 54 -15.25 -5.13 8.33
N SER A 55 -14.53 -6.26 8.41
CA SER A 55 -15.03 -7.48 9.04
C SER A 55 -13.93 -8.21 9.79
N GLU A 56 -14.33 -9.05 10.76
CA GLU A 56 -13.48 -10.07 11.36
C GLU A 56 -13.84 -11.41 10.76
N GLU A 57 -12.84 -12.18 10.35
CA GLU A 57 -13.02 -13.50 9.74
C GLU A 57 -12.08 -14.52 10.40
N VAL A 58 -12.58 -15.75 10.60
CA VAL A 58 -11.76 -16.86 11.04
C VAL A 58 -11.25 -17.61 9.82
N MET A 59 -9.94 -17.86 9.78
CA MET A 59 -9.30 -18.59 8.69
C MET A 59 -9.76 -20.03 8.61
N THR A 60 -10.35 -20.38 7.47
CA THR A 60 -10.77 -21.75 7.14
C THR A 60 -9.75 -22.42 6.20
N GLU A 61 -9.82 -23.74 6.01
CA GLU A 61 -9.01 -24.45 5.03
C GLU A 61 -9.16 -23.89 3.60
N GLU A 62 -10.34 -23.36 3.25
CA GLU A 62 -10.57 -22.75 1.93
C GLU A 62 -9.87 -21.41 1.83
N LEU A 63 -9.92 -20.57 2.86
CA LEU A 63 -9.27 -19.26 2.87
C LEU A 63 -7.74 -19.39 2.85
N THR A 64 -7.15 -20.41 3.47
CA THR A 64 -5.69 -20.63 3.46
C THR A 64 -5.13 -20.96 2.07
N LYS A 65 -5.97 -21.33 1.10
CA LYS A 65 -5.57 -21.48 -0.30
C LYS A 65 -5.32 -20.14 -1.00
N LYS A 66 -5.86 -19.06 -0.45
CA LYS A 66 -5.80 -17.70 -1.02
C LYS A 66 -4.99 -16.73 -0.18
N LEU A 67 -4.98 -16.91 1.13
CA LEU A 67 -4.37 -16.01 2.10
C LEU A 67 -3.29 -16.75 2.90
N PRO A 68 -2.17 -16.09 3.22
CA PRO A 68 -1.00 -16.75 3.83
C PRO A 68 -1.10 -16.86 5.37
N PHE A 69 -2.30 -17.00 5.90
CA PHE A 69 -2.57 -17.19 7.34
C PHE A 69 -2.95 -18.64 7.63
N GLN A 70 -2.88 -19.05 8.90
CA GLN A 70 -3.15 -20.44 9.32
C GLN A 70 -4.63 -20.66 9.65
N VAL A 71 -5.10 -21.88 9.48
CA VAL A 71 -6.46 -22.26 9.89
C VAL A 71 -6.67 -21.95 11.38
N GLY A 72 -7.82 -21.35 11.70
CA GLY A 72 -8.20 -20.96 13.07
C GLY A 72 -7.69 -19.59 13.50
N GLU A 73 -6.76 -18.97 12.77
CA GLU A 73 -6.38 -17.58 13.05
C GLU A 73 -7.55 -16.64 12.73
N THR A 74 -7.72 -15.60 13.55
CA THR A 74 -8.68 -14.51 13.27
C THR A 74 -7.97 -13.37 12.59
N ILE A 75 -8.55 -12.88 11.51
CA ILE A 75 -8.05 -11.75 10.74
C ILE A 75 -9.09 -10.63 10.65
N TYR A 76 -8.62 -9.39 10.56
CA TYR A 76 -9.42 -8.30 10.03
C TYR A 76 -9.33 -8.30 8.52
N ARG A 77 -10.47 -8.25 7.84
CA ARG A 77 -10.55 -7.98 6.40
C ARG A 77 -11.11 -6.58 6.19
N ILE A 78 -10.36 -5.75 5.47
CA ILE A 78 -10.72 -4.36 5.24
C ILE A 78 -10.61 -4.05 3.75
N VAL A 79 -11.67 -3.54 3.16
CA VAL A 79 -11.63 -3.02 1.78
C VAL A 79 -11.65 -1.50 1.84
N ARG A 80 -10.64 -0.87 1.24
CA ARG A 80 -10.47 0.58 1.24
C ARG A 80 -10.34 1.12 -0.17
N LEU A 81 -10.96 2.26 -0.41
CA LEU A 81 -10.82 3.03 -1.64
C LEU A 81 -9.88 4.21 -1.37
N ARG A 82 -8.80 4.31 -2.15
CA ARG A 82 -7.90 5.46 -2.14
C ARG A 82 -8.26 6.39 -3.28
N MET A 83 -8.40 7.65 -2.95
CA MET A 83 -8.86 8.67 -3.90
C MET A 83 -7.87 9.82 -3.99
N GLN A 84 -7.69 10.36 -5.19
CA GLN A 84 -6.98 11.60 -5.44
C GLN A 84 -7.99 12.65 -5.90
N LYS A 85 -8.21 13.71 -5.13
CA LYS A 85 -9.23 14.75 -5.43
C LYS A 85 -10.60 14.13 -5.78
N ASN A 86 -11.08 13.19 -4.97
CA ASN A 86 -12.31 12.43 -5.18
C ASN A 86 -12.33 11.47 -6.40
N ASP A 87 -11.23 11.31 -7.12
CA ASP A 87 -11.09 10.33 -8.20
C ASP A 87 -10.50 9.02 -7.62
N PRO A 88 -11.23 7.88 -7.70
CA PRO A 88 -10.73 6.59 -7.20
C PRO A 88 -9.52 6.11 -8.00
N ILE A 89 -8.46 5.77 -7.32
CA ILE A 89 -7.18 5.39 -7.96
C ILE A 89 -6.63 4.04 -7.51
N VAL A 90 -6.97 3.59 -6.29
CA VAL A 90 -6.56 2.29 -5.75
C VAL A 90 -7.69 1.69 -4.94
N VAL A 91 -7.93 0.39 -5.12
CA VAL A 91 -8.68 -0.45 -4.20
C VAL A 91 -7.70 -1.32 -3.43
N ASP A 92 -7.67 -1.20 -2.10
CA ASP A 92 -6.90 -2.04 -1.20
C ASP A 92 -7.79 -3.08 -0.54
N GLU A 93 -7.44 -4.35 -0.64
CA GLU A 93 -7.95 -5.42 0.22
C GLU A 93 -6.86 -5.77 1.24
N ASN A 94 -7.07 -5.42 2.50
CA ASN A 94 -6.10 -5.63 3.56
C ASN A 94 -6.57 -6.73 4.50
N TYR A 95 -5.64 -7.58 4.88
CA TYR A 95 -5.84 -8.67 5.81
C TYR A 95 -4.80 -8.54 6.92
N PHE A 96 -5.25 -8.32 8.17
CA PHE A 96 -4.38 -8.17 9.33
C PHE A 96 -4.66 -9.27 10.35
N LEU A 97 -3.61 -9.90 10.84
CA LEU A 97 -3.72 -10.89 11.92
C LEU A 97 -4.15 -10.21 13.22
N LYS A 98 -5.35 -10.54 13.74
CA LYS A 98 -5.96 -9.88 14.90
C LYS A 98 -5.12 -9.98 16.17
N ASP A 99 -4.45 -11.11 16.39
CA ASP A 99 -3.59 -11.32 17.55
C ASP A 99 -2.39 -10.36 17.58
N VAL A 100 -1.97 -9.85 16.44
CA VAL A 100 -0.88 -8.89 16.32
C VAL A 100 -1.43 -7.46 16.27
N VAL A 101 -2.40 -7.20 15.41
CA VAL A 101 -2.99 -5.87 15.22
C VAL A 101 -4.28 -5.79 16.03
N GLN A 102 -4.13 -5.59 17.34
CA GLN A 102 -5.28 -5.54 18.26
C GLN A 102 -6.09 -4.25 18.07
N SER A 103 -7.39 -4.30 18.38
CA SER A 103 -8.28 -3.14 18.47
C SER A 103 -8.32 -2.24 17.23
N LEU A 104 -8.13 -2.81 16.04
CA LEU A 104 -8.27 -2.09 14.80
C LEU A 104 -9.73 -1.68 14.58
N SER A 105 -9.97 -0.43 14.13
CA SER A 105 -11.29 0.11 13.86
C SER A 105 -11.37 0.73 12.47
N THR A 106 -12.59 1.07 12.06
CA THR A 106 -12.84 1.78 10.79
C THR A 106 -12.14 3.14 10.76
N GLU A 107 -12.19 3.90 11.86
CA GLU A 107 -11.56 5.22 11.96
C GLU A 107 -10.04 5.13 11.81
N ILE A 108 -9.41 4.14 12.46
CA ILE A 108 -7.98 3.87 12.30
C ILE A 108 -7.65 3.48 10.85
N ALA A 109 -8.51 2.67 10.22
CA ALA A 109 -8.33 2.24 8.84
C ALA A 109 -8.51 3.37 7.82
N GLU A 110 -9.33 4.37 8.11
CA GLU A 110 -9.50 5.58 7.30
C GLU A 110 -8.32 6.55 7.45
N ASP A 111 -7.70 6.63 8.62
CA ASP A 111 -6.51 7.45 8.84
C ASP A 111 -5.24 6.72 8.41
N SER A 112 -4.58 6.01 9.32
CA SER A 112 -3.35 5.29 9.01
C SER A 112 -3.13 4.09 9.94
N ILE A 113 -3.32 2.89 9.40
CA ILE A 113 -3.07 1.64 10.14
C ILE A 113 -1.59 1.55 10.54
N TYR A 114 -0.64 1.91 9.67
CA TYR A 114 0.79 1.85 9.97
C TYR A 114 1.21 2.83 11.08
N GLU A 115 0.62 4.01 11.11
CA GLU A 115 0.85 4.96 12.21
C GLU A 115 0.31 4.42 13.54
N TYR A 116 -0.85 3.78 13.51
CA TYR A 116 -1.42 3.08 14.68
C TYR A 116 -0.52 1.94 15.16
N LEU A 117 -0.01 1.11 14.23
CA LEU A 117 0.94 0.04 14.56
C LEU A 117 2.18 0.59 15.28
N GLU A 118 2.80 1.62 14.73
CA GLU A 118 4.04 2.20 15.26
C GLU A 118 3.82 2.96 16.56
N LYS A 119 2.84 3.88 16.60
CA LYS A 119 2.68 4.81 17.73
C LYS A 119 1.88 4.24 18.89
N THR A 120 0.91 3.36 18.60
CA THR A 120 -0.01 2.83 19.64
C THR A 120 0.39 1.42 20.06
N LEU A 121 0.69 0.55 19.11
CA LEU A 121 1.01 -0.86 19.41
C LEU A 121 2.52 -1.12 19.53
N ASN A 122 3.38 -0.13 19.22
CA ASN A 122 4.84 -0.26 19.18
C ASN A 122 5.30 -1.45 18.31
N ILE A 123 4.59 -1.67 17.21
CA ILE A 123 4.89 -2.72 16.22
C ILE A 123 5.55 -2.05 15.01
N HIS A 124 6.79 -2.46 14.72
CA HIS A 124 7.52 -2.00 13.54
C HIS A 124 7.56 -3.10 12.50
N VAL A 125 7.30 -2.74 11.25
CA VAL A 125 7.45 -3.66 10.12
C VAL A 125 8.93 -3.85 9.85
N SER A 126 9.42 -5.08 9.97
CA SER A 126 10.83 -5.39 9.73
C SER A 126 11.10 -5.78 8.28
N THR A 127 10.17 -6.51 7.68
CA THR A 127 10.32 -7.04 6.33
C THR A 127 8.99 -6.95 5.59
N SER A 128 9.06 -6.54 4.34
CA SER A 128 7.93 -6.50 3.43
C SER A 128 8.33 -7.13 2.09
N LYS A 129 7.59 -8.16 1.68
CA LYS A 129 7.72 -8.78 0.35
C LYS A 129 6.62 -8.25 -0.54
N ARG A 130 6.99 -7.67 -1.68
CA ARG A 130 6.05 -7.17 -2.68
C ARG A 130 6.17 -7.96 -3.98
N VAL A 131 5.02 -8.31 -4.54
CA VAL A 131 4.90 -8.92 -5.88
C VAL A 131 4.01 -8.01 -6.71
N ILE A 132 4.50 -7.57 -7.86
CA ILE A 132 3.80 -6.68 -8.77
C ILE A 132 3.45 -7.46 -10.03
N THR A 133 2.17 -7.45 -10.39
CA THR A 133 1.63 -8.09 -11.60
C THR A 133 0.68 -7.15 -12.32
N VAL A 134 0.34 -7.48 -13.57
CA VAL A 134 -0.75 -6.83 -14.30
C VAL A 134 -1.82 -7.88 -14.54
N GLU A 135 -3.05 -7.60 -14.10
CA GLU A 135 -4.15 -8.55 -14.15
C GLU A 135 -5.43 -7.89 -14.66
N LEU A 136 -6.35 -8.71 -15.17
CA LEU A 136 -7.68 -8.23 -15.60
C LEU A 136 -8.47 -7.76 -14.37
N LEU A 137 -9.15 -6.64 -14.52
CA LEU A 137 -10.12 -6.13 -13.55
C LEU A 137 -11.42 -6.92 -13.62
N THR A 138 -11.99 -7.21 -12.45
CA THR A 138 -13.37 -7.68 -12.37
C THR A 138 -14.34 -6.54 -12.73
N LYS A 139 -15.60 -6.87 -12.96
CA LYS A 139 -16.63 -5.85 -13.18
C LYS A 139 -16.76 -4.90 -11.98
N GLU A 140 -16.74 -5.44 -10.78
CA GLU A 140 -16.79 -4.68 -9.52
C GLU A 140 -15.58 -3.74 -9.38
N ASP A 141 -14.36 -4.23 -9.65
CA ASP A 141 -13.15 -3.39 -9.61
C ASP A 141 -13.22 -2.21 -10.60
N LYS A 142 -13.77 -2.44 -11.80
CA LYS A 142 -13.97 -1.38 -12.81
C LYS A 142 -14.93 -0.31 -12.34
N GLU A 143 -16.02 -0.70 -11.67
CA GLU A 143 -16.99 0.22 -11.09
C GLU A 143 -16.36 1.02 -9.95
N LEU A 144 -15.69 0.37 -9.02
CA LEU A 144 -15.03 1.02 -7.88
C LEU A 144 -13.93 1.99 -8.29
N LEU A 145 -13.13 1.63 -9.29
CA LEU A 145 -12.00 2.45 -9.77
C LEU A 145 -12.40 3.47 -10.86
N HIS A 146 -13.66 3.52 -11.26
CA HIS A 146 -14.11 4.29 -12.43
C HIS A 146 -13.26 3.99 -13.69
N SER A 147 -12.85 2.73 -13.83
CA SER A 147 -11.90 2.29 -14.86
C SER A 147 -12.60 1.89 -16.16
N HIS A 148 -13.33 2.83 -16.77
CA HIS A 148 -14.09 2.55 -17.99
C HIS A 148 -13.21 2.34 -19.23
N SER A 149 -12.00 2.91 -19.23
CA SER A 149 -11.06 2.87 -20.37
C SER A 149 -9.96 1.81 -20.22
N TYR A 150 -9.91 1.09 -19.10
CA TYR A 150 -8.87 0.10 -18.82
C TYR A 150 -9.49 -1.23 -18.39
N ASP A 151 -9.04 -2.32 -19.01
CA ASP A 151 -9.45 -3.68 -18.65
C ASP A 151 -8.53 -4.33 -17.63
N THR A 152 -7.38 -3.72 -17.36
CA THR A 152 -6.35 -4.24 -16.46
C THR A 152 -6.04 -3.26 -15.35
N ALA A 153 -5.44 -3.77 -14.27
CA ALA A 153 -4.83 -2.98 -13.21
C ALA A 153 -3.42 -3.47 -12.91
N VAL A 154 -2.61 -2.61 -12.33
CA VAL A 154 -1.37 -3.01 -11.66
C VAL A 154 -1.73 -3.50 -10.27
N ILE A 155 -1.44 -4.78 -10.01
CA ILE A 155 -1.74 -5.44 -8.73
C ILE A 155 -0.46 -5.55 -7.93
N ILE A 156 -0.48 -5.02 -6.71
CA ILE A 156 0.61 -5.17 -5.75
C ILE A 156 0.14 -6.06 -4.61
N ARG A 157 0.76 -7.23 -4.46
CA ARG A 157 0.56 -8.10 -3.30
C ARG A 157 1.71 -7.88 -2.33
N ASN A 158 1.36 -7.41 -1.14
CA ASN A 158 2.31 -7.15 -0.07
C ASN A 158 2.12 -8.15 1.07
N THR A 159 3.23 -8.69 1.56
CA THR A 159 3.26 -9.56 2.74
C THR A 159 4.23 -8.93 3.73
N ALA A 160 3.75 -8.58 4.94
CA ALA A 160 4.57 -7.89 5.93
C ALA A 160 4.75 -8.73 7.22
N TYR A 161 5.94 -8.56 7.82
CA TYR A 161 6.37 -9.30 8.99
C TYR A 161 6.83 -8.35 10.09
N THR A 162 6.55 -8.73 11.34
CA THR A 162 7.04 -8.03 12.53
C THR A 162 8.55 -8.25 12.71
N GLN A 163 9.16 -7.54 13.66
CA GLN A 163 10.57 -7.72 14.06
C GLN A 163 10.88 -9.14 14.56
N LEU A 164 9.87 -9.87 15.04
CA LEU A 164 10.01 -11.26 15.45
C LEU A 164 9.79 -12.26 14.31
N GLY A 165 9.67 -11.77 13.07
CA GLY A 165 9.44 -12.59 11.89
C GLY A 165 8.02 -13.15 11.78
N LYS A 166 7.06 -12.66 12.60
CA LYS A 166 5.66 -13.09 12.50
C LYS A 166 4.97 -12.35 11.37
N LEU A 167 4.37 -13.11 10.44
CA LEU A 167 3.48 -12.56 9.41
C LEU A 167 2.26 -11.95 10.11
N PHE A 168 1.93 -10.71 9.76
CA PHE A 168 0.79 -10.04 10.36
C PHE A 168 -0.09 -9.29 9.35
N GLU A 169 0.42 -9.04 8.14
CA GLU A 169 -0.33 -8.34 7.10
C GLU A 169 -0.16 -9.03 5.75
N TYR A 170 -1.27 -9.15 5.05
CA TYR A 170 -1.32 -9.41 3.61
C TYR A 170 -2.23 -8.40 2.95
N THR A 171 -1.75 -7.74 1.91
CA THR A 171 -2.52 -6.71 1.20
C THR A 171 -2.50 -6.96 -0.30
N ILE A 172 -3.65 -6.78 -0.94
CA ILE A 172 -3.80 -6.76 -2.39
C ILE A 172 -4.24 -5.36 -2.77
N SER A 173 -3.36 -4.60 -3.43
CA SER A 173 -3.65 -3.25 -3.93
C SER A 173 -3.83 -3.28 -5.44
N LYS A 174 -5.00 -2.85 -5.91
CA LYS A 174 -5.36 -2.77 -7.33
C LYS A 174 -5.28 -1.33 -7.77
N HIS A 175 -4.26 -0.98 -8.55
CA HIS A 175 -3.99 0.38 -9.00
C HIS A 175 -4.50 0.61 -10.42
N ARG A 176 -5.14 1.73 -10.66
CA ARG A 176 -5.45 2.18 -12.02
C ARG A 176 -4.15 2.41 -12.80
N PRO A 177 -4.02 1.89 -14.05
CA PRO A 177 -2.77 1.96 -14.81
C PRO A 177 -2.33 3.39 -15.12
N ASP A 178 -3.27 4.31 -15.36
CA ASP A 178 -3.01 5.71 -15.68
C ASP A 178 -2.48 6.53 -14.48
N LYS A 179 -2.57 5.96 -13.28
CA LYS A 179 -2.13 6.59 -12.03
C LYS A 179 -0.90 5.95 -11.40
N TYR A 180 -0.43 4.84 -11.97
CA TYR A 180 0.68 4.08 -11.42
C TYR A 180 1.95 4.28 -12.24
N VAL A 181 3.03 4.69 -11.57
CA VAL A 181 4.38 4.74 -12.15
C VAL A 181 5.36 4.11 -11.17
N PHE A 182 6.14 3.18 -11.67
CA PHE A 182 7.26 2.61 -10.96
C PHE A 182 8.56 3.25 -11.45
N THR A 183 9.39 3.74 -10.54
CA THR A 183 10.71 4.29 -10.85
C THR A 183 11.74 3.75 -9.88
N GLU A 184 12.77 3.14 -10.37
CA GLU A 184 13.93 2.69 -9.61
C GLU A 184 15.20 3.36 -10.12
N VAL A 185 16.07 3.79 -9.22
CA VAL A 185 17.40 4.32 -9.56
C VAL A 185 18.44 3.34 -9.03
N VAL A 186 19.13 2.68 -9.95
CA VAL A 186 20.22 1.76 -9.62
C VAL A 186 21.54 2.51 -9.82
N VAL A 187 22.38 2.52 -8.77
CA VAL A 187 23.73 3.10 -8.80
C VAL A 187 24.73 1.95 -8.68
N HIS A 188 25.65 1.87 -9.63
CA HIS A 188 26.78 0.92 -9.66
C HIS A 188 28.03 1.56 -9.08
#